data_815e440b175716ae11b41cc8d12dfd54
#
_entry.id   815e440b175716ae11b41cc8d12dfd54
#
_cell.length_a   1.000
_cell.length_b   1.000
_cell.length_c   1.000
_cell.angle_alpha   90.00
_cell.angle_beta   90.00
_cell.angle_gamma   90.00
#
_symmetry.space_group_name_H-M   'P 1'
#
loop_
_entity.id
_entity.type
_entity.pdbx_description
1 polymer ?
#
loop_
_entity_poly.entity_id
_entity_poly.type
_entity_poly.pdbx_seq_one_letter_code
_entity_poly.pdbx_strand_id
1 'polypeptide(L)'
;MIPIRVIVTVPPYATFLEEVAAHPIVDGLRLNTVMPIQGGPGPVLERLAGLGKRLYVDLKGRQLRVVEAAVPPYTAIRVSHRVSVRTPVDAWLDAGRERARVLAVDGDRLILEDGPRRVVGPGESVNIVSPTLEIEGT
;
A
#
# COMPACT_ATOMS: atom_id res chain seq x y z
N MET A 1 -20.39 -25.51 -10.49
CA MET A 1 -19.64 -24.46 -11.22
C MET A 1 -19.53 -23.24 -10.33
N ILE A 2 -18.31 -22.79 -10.08
CA ILE A 2 -18.08 -21.57 -9.32
C ILE A 2 -18.29 -20.39 -10.27
N PRO A 3 -19.20 -19.44 -9.98
CA PRO A 3 -19.41 -18.30 -10.85
C PRO A 3 -18.16 -17.41 -10.86
N ILE A 4 -17.67 -17.07 -12.02
CA ILE A 4 -16.57 -16.12 -12.18
C ILE A 4 -17.13 -14.71 -12.01
N ARG A 5 -16.53 -13.93 -11.13
CA ARG A 5 -16.80 -12.51 -10.96
C ARG A 5 -15.69 -11.71 -11.58
N VAL A 6 -16.04 -10.72 -12.38
CA VAL A 6 -15.09 -9.88 -13.08
C VAL A 6 -15.14 -8.46 -12.51
N ILE A 7 -14.01 -7.99 -12.02
CA ILE A 7 -13.80 -6.60 -11.61
C ILE A 7 -12.89 -5.96 -12.63
N VAL A 8 -13.34 -4.89 -13.26
CA VAL A 8 -12.59 -4.17 -14.30
C VAL A 8 -11.97 -2.92 -13.70
N THR A 9 -10.66 -2.78 -13.83
CA THR A 9 -9.97 -1.54 -13.51
C THR A 9 -10.20 -0.54 -14.65
N VAL A 10 -10.76 0.62 -14.30
CA VAL A 10 -11.09 1.66 -15.26
C VAL A 10 -10.19 2.88 -15.09
N PRO A 11 -9.65 3.44 -16.18
CA PRO A 11 -8.95 4.70 -16.13
C PRO A 11 -9.91 5.85 -15.76
N PRO A 12 -9.48 6.84 -14.95
CA PRO A 12 -10.36 7.91 -14.50
C PRO A 12 -10.87 8.81 -15.64
N TYR A 13 -10.19 8.78 -16.78
CA TYR A 13 -10.51 9.55 -17.98
C TYR A 13 -11.21 8.74 -19.06
N ALA A 14 -11.60 7.50 -18.80
CA ALA A 14 -12.20 6.64 -19.80
C ALA A 14 -13.57 7.16 -20.28
N THR A 15 -13.80 7.10 -21.58
CA THR A 15 -15.05 7.52 -22.20
C THR A 15 -16.06 6.38 -22.39
N PHE A 16 -15.60 5.14 -22.19
CA PHE A 16 -16.36 3.90 -22.42
C PHE A 16 -16.89 3.25 -21.13
N LEU A 17 -16.98 3.99 -20.04
CA LEU A 17 -17.36 3.45 -18.72
C LEU A 17 -18.77 2.86 -18.72
N GLU A 18 -19.69 3.50 -19.39
CA GLU A 18 -21.08 3.05 -19.48
C GLU A 18 -21.20 1.71 -20.24
N GLU A 19 -20.43 1.52 -21.29
CA GLU A 19 -20.40 0.25 -22.05
C GLU A 19 -19.83 -0.89 -21.21
N VAL A 20 -18.73 -0.64 -20.50
CA VAL A 20 -18.12 -1.62 -19.58
C VAL A 20 -19.08 -1.98 -18.46
N ALA A 21 -19.70 -1.00 -17.83
CA ALA A 21 -20.64 -1.22 -16.74
C ALA A 21 -21.91 -1.95 -17.19
N ALA A 22 -22.35 -1.73 -18.43
CA ALA A 22 -23.51 -2.41 -18.99
C ALA A 22 -23.26 -3.89 -19.34
N HIS A 23 -21.99 -4.30 -19.43
CA HIS A 23 -21.66 -5.67 -19.81
C HIS A 23 -22.03 -6.66 -18.71
N PRO A 24 -22.78 -7.74 -19.01
CA PRO A 24 -23.33 -8.63 -17.98
C PRO A 24 -22.27 -9.43 -17.21
N ILE A 25 -21.07 -9.61 -17.75
CA ILE A 25 -19.96 -10.29 -17.05
C ILE A 25 -19.28 -9.41 -16.00
N VAL A 26 -19.46 -8.09 -16.06
CA VAL A 26 -18.81 -7.15 -15.14
C VAL A 26 -19.62 -7.05 -13.85
N ASP A 27 -19.03 -7.48 -12.75
CA ASP A 27 -19.63 -7.39 -11.41
C ASP A 27 -19.23 -6.13 -10.64
N GLY A 28 -18.09 -5.57 -10.96
CA GLY A 28 -17.57 -4.40 -10.29
C GLY A 28 -16.58 -3.59 -11.12
N LEU A 29 -16.42 -2.34 -10.72
CA LEU A 29 -15.47 -1.39 -11.29
C LEU A 29 -14.43 -1.05 -10.24
N ARG A 30 -13.16 -0.99 -10.62
CA ARG A 30 -12.06 -0.60 -9.72
C ARG A 30 -11.41 0.68 -10.21
N LEU A 31 -11.33 1.67 -9.33
CA LEU A 31 -10.56 2.88 -9.54
C LEU A 31 -9.24 2.79 -8.77
N ASN A 32 -8.12 2.95 -9.47
CA ASN A 32 -6.81 3.06 -8.87
C ASN A 32 -6.45 4.53 -8.65
N THR A 33 -6.41 4.97 -7.40
CA THR A 33 -6.15 6.39 -7.05
C THR A 33 -4.68 6.80 -7.17
N VAL A 34 -3.79 5.86 -7.52
CA VAL A 34 -2.39 6.19 -7.87
C VAL A 34 -2.31 6.92 -9.21
N MET A 35 -3.27 6.71 -10.11
CA MET A 35 -3.33 7.39 -11.40
C MET A 35 -3.66 8.87 -11.21
N PRO A 36 -3.01 9.78 -11.98
CA PRO A 36 -3.33 11.20 -11.92
C PRO A 36 -4.80 11.46 -12.29
N ILE A 37 -5.51 12.15 -11.42
CA ILE A 37 -6.90 12.53 -11.63
C ILE A 37 -6.99 14.07 -11.60
N GLN A 38 -7.27 14.67 -12.74
CA GLN A 38 -7.48 16.12 -12.81
C GLN A 38 -8.75 16.49 -12.03
N GLY A 39 -8.65 17.50 -11.17
CA GLY A 39 -9.77 17.95 -10.35
C GLY A 39 -10.08 17.07 -9.13
N GLY A 40 -9.22 16.09 -8.85
CA GLY A 40 -9.39 15.18 -7.71
C GLY A 40 -10.31 13.98 -8.00
N PRO A 41 -10.40 13.04 -7.07
CA PRO A 41 -11.14 11.78 -7.28
C PRO A 41 -12.67 11.91 -7.16
N GLY A 42 -13.18 12.96 -6.51
CA GLY A 42 -14.61 13.12 -6.20
C GLY A 42 -15.53 12.96 -7.41
N PRO A 43 -15.39 13.78 -8.47
CA PRO A 43 -16.27 13.69 -9.64
C PRO A 43 -16.21 12.34 -10.35
N VAL A 44 -15.04 11.71 -10.39
CA VAL A 44 -14.88 10.37 -10.98
C VAL A 44 -15.59 9.32 -10.15
N LEU A 45 -15.48 9.38 -8.84
CA LEU A 45 -16.17 8.47 -7.92
C LEU A 45 -17.68 8.59 -8.03
N GLU A 46 -18.21 9.81 -8.11
CA GLU A 46 -19.63 10.06 -8.31
C GLU A 46 -20.13 9.47 -9.63
N ARG A 47 -19.38 9.68 -10.71
CA ARG A 47 -19.70 9.11 -12.02
C ARG A 47 -19.70 7.58 -11.98
N LEU A 48 -18.68 6.96 -11.41
CA LEU A 48 -18.59 5.50 -11.28
C LEU A 48 -19.68 4.90 -10.40
N ALA A 49 -20.00 5.56 -9.29
CA ALA A 49 -21.08 5.14 -8.40
C ALA A 49 -22.45 5.16 -9.08
N GLY A 50 -22.67 6.07 -10.03
CA GLY A 50 -23.91 6.17 -10.81
C GLY A 50 -24.11 5.05 -11.83
N LEU A 51 -23.11 4.20 -12.10
CA LEU A 51 -23.19 3.16 -13.12
C LEU A 51 -23.86 1.85 -12.66
N GLY A 52 -24.27 1.76 -11.38
CA GLY A 52 -25.02 0.61 -10.87
C GLY A 52 -24.20 -0.65 -10.60
N LYS A 53 -22.87 -0.59 -10.70
CA LYS A 53 -21.96 -1.68 -10.35
C LYS A 53 -21.27 -1.40 -9.03
N ARG A 54 -20.83 -2.47 -8.35
CA ARG A 54 -20.02 -2.32 -7.12
C ARG A 54 -18.74 -1.58 -7.44
N LEU A 55 -18.45 -0.56 -6.66
CA LEU A 55 -17.24 0.25 -6.81
C LEU A 55 -16.17 -0.20 -5.82
N TYR A 56 -15.00 -0.47 -6.33
CA TYR A 56 -13.79 -0.76 -5.57
C TYR A 56 -12.81 0.41 -5.74
N VAL A 57 -12.34 0.95 -4.63
CA VAL A 57 -11.37 2.05 -4.64
C VAL A 57 -10.07 1.55 -4.06
N ASP A 58 -9.03 1.56 -4.89
CA ASP A 58 -7.67 1.22 -4.47
C ASP A 58 -6.98 2.50 -4.01
N LEU A 59 -6.86 2.62 -2.70
CA LEU A 59 -6.30 3.81 -2.08
C LEU A 59 -4.78 3.80 -2.14
N LYS A 60 -4.20 4.95 -2.47
CA LYS A 60 -2.77 5.17 -2.33
C LYS A 60 -2.41 5.17 -0.85
N GLY A 61 -1.84 4.06 -0.39
CA GLY A 61 -1.26 3.96 0.94
C GLY A 61 0.14 4.58 1.00
N ARG A 62 0.54 5.04 2.18
CA ARG A 62 1.93 5.39 2.44
C ARG A 62 2.75 4.12 2.53
N GLN A 63 3.83 4.06 1.76
CA GLN A 63 4.76 2.94 1.77
C GLN A 63 6.00 3.33 2.56
N LEU A 64 6.36 2.50 3.53
CA LEU A 64 7.65 2.62 4.20
C LEU A 64 8.73 2.06 3.30
N ARG A 65 9.80 2.83 3.14
CA ARG A 65 11.01 2.40 2.42
C ARG A 65 12.24 2.72 3.23
N VAL A 66 13.23 1.88 3.11
CA VAL A 66 14.57 2.14 3.66
C VAL A 66 15.16 3.37 2.99
N VAL A 67 15.74 4.28 3.76
CA VAL A 67 16.35 5.52 3.22
C VAL A 67 17.87 5.50 3.26
N GLU A 68 18.46 4.71 4.14
CA GLU A 68 19.91 4.56 4.29
C GLU A 68 20.31 3.09 4.25
N ALA A 69 21.46 2.79 3.65
CA ALA A 69 21.97 1.43 3.68
C ALA A 69 22.31 1.00 5.12
N ALA A 70 21.81 -0.16 5.51
CA ALA A 70 22.18 -0.82 6.76
C ALA A 70 23.09 -2.01 6.47
N VAL A 71 24.30 -1.98 7.02
CA VAL A 71 25.31 -3.02 6.84
C VAL A 71 25.41 -3.86 8.11
N PRO A 72 25.30 -5.19 8.02
CA PRO A 72 25.41 -6.05 9.18
C PRO A 72 26.78 -5.98 9.88
N PRO A 73 26.86 -6.09 11.21
CA PRO A 73 25.74 -6.15 12.15
C PRO A 73 25.10 -4.78 12.36
N TYR A 74 23.78 -4.69 12.23
CA TYR A 74 23.05 -3.46 12.49
C TYR A 74 21.88 -3.72 13.45
N THR A 75 21.54 -2.71 14.25
CA THR A 75 20.47 -2.77 15.24
C THR A 75 19.33 -1.80 14.94
N ALA A 76 19.43 -1.07 13.84
CA ALA A 76 18.41 -0.13 13.43
C ALA A 76 18.34 -0.02 11.89
N ILE A 77 17.13 0.22 11.40
CA ILE A 77 16.87 0.58 9.99
C ILE A 77 16.14 1.93 9.99
N ARG A 78 16.59 2.83 9.14
CA ARG A 78 15.92 4.12 8.92
C ARG A 78 14.96 4.02 7.76
N VAL A 79 13.72 4.49 7.98
CA VAL A 79 12.64 4.42 7.00
C VAL A 79 12.19 5.81 6.56
N SER A 80 11.43 5.87 5.48
CA SER A 80 11.06 7.11 4.78
C SER A 80 10.09 8.02 5.52
N HIS A 81 9.41 7.52 6.54
CA HIS A 81 8.41 8.27 7.31
C HIS A 81 8.57 7.99 8.80
N ARG A 82 8.13 8.91 9.62
CA ARG A 82 8.00 8.64 11.07
C ARG A 82 6.91 7.60 11.26
N VAL A 83 7.15 6.70 12.19
CA VAL A 83 6.27 5.55 12.47
C VAL A 83 5.91 5.55 13.94
N SER A 84 4.66 5.26 14.24
CA SER A 84 4.19 4.90 15.56
C SER A 84 3.50 3.55 15.49
N VAL A 85 3.89 2.64 16.36
CA VAL A 85 3.30 1.29 16.43
C VAL A 85 3.57 0.69 17.79
N ARG A 86 2.64 -0.13 18.27
CA ARG A 86 2.89 -0.89 19.49
C ARG A 86 3.98 -1.94 19.23
N THR A 87 5.02 -1.93 20.04
CA THR A 87 6.14 -2.86 19.97
C THR A 87 6.11 -3.88 21.13
N PRO A 88 6.71 -5.06 20.99
CA PRO A 88 7.43 -5.53 19.80
C PRO A 88 6.49 -5.90 18.65
N VAL A 89 6.98 -5.75 17.41
CA VAL A 89 6.23 -6.05 16.19
C VAL A 89 7.17 -6.57 15.12
N ASP A 90 6.64 -7.33 14.17
CA ASP A 90 7.43 -7.81 13.05
C ASP A 90 7.33 -6.83 11.88
N ALA A 91 8.47 -6.50 11.29
CA ALA A 91 8.59 -5.85 10.01
C ALA A 91 9.07 -6.85 8.96
N TRP A 92 8.58 -6.70 7.74
CA TRP A 92 8.87 -7.59 6.63
C TRP A 92 9.59 -6.83 5.52
N LEU A 93 10.74 -7.34 5.12
CA LEU A 93 11.56 -6.84 4.01
C LEU A 93 11.53 -7.82 2.84
N ASP A 94 12.23 -7.50 1.76
CA ASP A 94 12.32 -8.32 0.55
C ASP A 94 10.95 -8.84 0.08
N ALA A 95 10.03 -7.91 -0.15
CA ALA A 95 8.65 -8.20 -0.57
C ALA A 95 7.92 -9.20 0.36
N GLY A 96 8.17 -9.11 1.66
CA GLY A 96 7.55 -9.94 2.68
C GLY A 96 8.22 -11.29 2.93
N ARG A 97 9.40 -11.53 2.38
CA ARG A 97 10.12 -12.81 2.52
C ARG A 97 11.04 -12.86 3.73
N GLU A 98 11.52 -11.72 4.19
CA GLU A 98 12.45 -11.65 5.32
C GLU A 98 11.84 -10.89 6.48
N ARG A 99 11.94 -11.47 7.67
CA ARG A 99 11.41 -10.88 8.90
C ARG A 99 12.49 -10.14 9.67
N ALA A 100 12.13 -8.98 10.21
CA ALA A 100 12.89 -8.27 11.22
C ALA A 100 12.02 -8.06 12.47
N ARG A 101 12.55 -8.36 13.63
CA ARG A 101 11.85 -8.10 14.90
C ARG A 101 12.12 -6.69 15.38
N VAL A 102 11.10 -5.86 15.44
CA VAL A 102 11.19 -4.46 15.90
C VAL A 102 10.86 -4.41 17.38
N LEU A 103 11.84 -3.98 18.19
CA LEU A 103 11.69 -3.84 19.64
C LEU A 103 11.16 -2.47 20.05
N ALA A 104 11.53 -1.45 19.30
CA ALA A 104 11.13 -0.07 19.56
C ALA A 104 11.16 0.74 18.27
N VAL A 105 10.47 1.86 18.28
CA VAL A 105 10.48 2.84 17.20
C VAL A 105 10.88 4.19 17.76
N ASP A 106 11.85 4.83 17.11
CA ASP A 106 12.31 6.17 17.42
C ASP A 106 12.18 7.05 16.17
N GLY A 107 11.04 7.70 16.03
CA GLY A 107 10.74 8.54 14.88
C GLY A 107 10.70 7.74 13.58
N ASP A 108 11.70 7.93 12.73
CA ASP A 108 11.89 7.21 11.46
C ASP A 108 12.85 6.01 11.57
N ARG A 109 13.22 5.63 12.81
CA ARG A 109 14.13 4.51 13.07
C ARG A 109 13.38 3.32 13.66
N LEU A 110 13.54 2.18 13.05
CA LEU A 110 13.09 0.89 13.59
C LEU A 110 14.26 0.24 14.32
N ILE A 111 14.14 0.07 15.63
CA ILE A 111 15.17 -0.57 16.46
C ILE A 111 14.91 -2.07 16.47
N LEU A 112 15.90 -2.84 16.04
CA LEU A 112 15.76 -4.27 15.79
C LEU A 112 16.43 -5.13 16.85
N GLU A 113 15.76 -6.21 17.24
CA GLU A 113 16.37 -7.33 17.95
C GLU A 113 17.05 -8.28 16.97
N ASP A 114 16.37 -8.58 15.86
CA ASP A 114 16.84 -9.49 14.84
C ASP A 114 16.36 -9.01 13.46
N GLY A 115 17.17 -9.25 12.46
CA GLY A 115 16.89 -8.86 11.08
C GLY A 115 17.73 -9.62 10.06
N PRO A 116 17.56 -9.32 8.78
CA PRO A 116 18.34 -9.94 7.72
C PRO A 116 19.85 -9.78 7.90
N ARG A 117 20.61 -10.82 7.61
CA ARG A 117 22.09 -10.82 7.69
C ARG A 117 22.75 -10.36 6.40
N ARG A 118 22.11 -9.48 5.69
CA ARG A 118 22.59 -8.87 4.44
C ARG A 118 22.51 -7.37 4.52
N VAL A 119 23.11 -6.68 3.58
CA VAL A 119 22.91 -5.24 3.43
C VAL A 119 21.46 -4.99 3.03
N VAL A 120 20.81 -4.10 3.76
CA VAL A 120 19.48 -3.59 3.42
C VAL A 120 19.69 -2.24 2.76
N GLY A 121 19.23 -2.10 1.53
CA GLY A 121 19.51 -0.94 0.69
C GLY A 121 18.40 0.10 0.63
N PRO A 122 18.73 1.35 0.28
CA PRO A 122 17.75 2.40 0.07
C PRO A 122 16.71 2.02 -0.99
N GLY A 123 15.46 2.40 -0.76
CA GLY A 123 14.35 2.08 -1.66
C GLY A 123 13.68 0.74 -1.40
N GLU A 124 14.28 -0.13 -0.60
CA GLU A 124 13.67 -1.40 -0.22
C GLU A 124 12.39 -1.18 0.61
N SER A 125 11.33 -1.90 0.28
CA SER A 125 10.06 -1.79 0.99
C SER A 125 10.10 -2.44 2.36
N VAL A 126 9.45 -1.79 3.32
CA VAL A 126 9.26 -2.29 4.69
C VAL A 126 7.77 -2.38 4.96
N ASN A 127 7.29 -3.56 5.31
CA ASN A 127 5.89 -3.79 5.62
C ASN A 127 5.72 -4.15 7.10
N ILE A 128 4.86 -3.43 7.78
CA ILE A 128 4.45 -3.71 9.15
C ILE A 128 2.95 -3.92 9.16
N VAL A 129 2.50 -5.08 9.61
CA VAL A 129 1.07 -5.40 9.74
C VAL A 129 0.70 -5.32 11.21
N SER A 130 0.06 -4.23 11.59
CA SER A 130 -0.41 -4.02 12.97
C SER A 130 -1.61 -3.06 12.96
N PRO A 131 -2.64 -3.33 13.78
CA PRO A 131 -3.77 -2.42 13.91
C PRO A 131 -3.41 -1.09 14.59
N THR A 132 -2.23 -0.99 15.22
CA THR A 132 -1.74 0.22 15.88
C THR A 132 -0.73 1.01 15.04
N LEU A 133 -0.50 0.58 13.79
CA LEU A 133 0.44 1.24 12.90
C LEU A 133 -0.09 2.59 12.44
N GLU A 134 0.66 3.63 12.71
CA GLU A 134 0.46 4.97 12.17
C GLU A 134 1.73 5.39 11.42
N ILE A 135 1.57 5.92 10.23
CA ILE A 135 2.66 6.43 9.40
C ILE A 135 2.42 7.92 9.20
N GLU A 136 3.29 8.73 9.78
CA GLU A 136 3.26 10.17 9.61
C GLU A 136 3.89 10.55 8.26
N GLY A 137 3.40 11.63 7.69
CA GLY A 137 4.00 12.17 6.49
C GLY A 137 3.07 13.12 5.76
N THR A 138 3.68 13.96 4.98
CA THR A 138 3.02 14.92 4.09
C THR A 138 2.48 14.24 2.84
#